data_e32de67e5d15efe241cb6f13e5f0a1bf
#
_entry.id   e32de67e5d15efe241cb6f13e5f0a1bf
#
_cell.length_a   1.000
_cell.length_b   1.000
_cell.length_c   1.000
_cell.angle_alpha   90.00
_cell.angle_beta   90.00
_cell.angle_gamma   90.00
#
_symmetry.space_group_name_H-M   'P 1'
#
loop_
_entity.id
_entity.type
_entity.pdbx_description
1 polymer ?
#
loop_
_entity_poly.entity_id
_entity_poly.type
_entity_poly.pdbx_seq_one_letter_code
_entity_poly.pdbx_strand_id
1 'polypeptide(L)'
;MGGSGSGYHTLGRAADITCYDKKGKIIPSKNVCIALEDMGGIYGIGYITPTSTHVDTRPKDKKWWGDETKAGAPNINKLGYTSFHKYFKI
;
A
#
# COMPACT_ATOMS: atom_id res chain seq x y z
N MET A 1 17.42 7.40 2.45
CA MET A 1 16.92 7.19 2.42
C MET A 1 16.12 7.02 2.70
N GLY A 2 16.15 7.00 2.42
CA GLY A 2 15.29 6.90 2.55
C GLY A 2 14.56 6.93 3.01
N GLY A 3 14.72 7.10 3.24
CA GLY A 3 14.20 7.12 4.13
C GLY A 3 13.12 7.19 4.76
N SER A 4 12.58 8.04 4.71
CA SER A 4 11.43 8.33 5.45
C SER A 4 10.64 7.10 5.75
N GLY A 5 10.14 6.87 6.76
CA GLY A 5 9.37 5.72 7.09
C GLY A 5 9.97 4.44 6.61
N SER A 6 11.03 4.58 6.00
CA SER A 6 11.60 3.53 5.23
C SER A 6 12.49 2.64 6.04
N GLY A 7 12.41 2.72 7.33
CA GLY A 7 13.04 1.73 8.15
C GLY A 7 12.67 0.31 7.76
N TYR A 8 11.46 0.10 7.26
CA TYR A 8 11.03 -1.22 6.83
C TYR A 8 11.72 -1.69 5.56
N HIS A 9 11.96 -0.79 4.61
CA HIS A 9 12.77 -1.10 3.43
C HIS A 9 14.22 -1.41 3.83
N THR A 10 14.79 -0.58 4.67
CA THR A 10 16.15 -0.75 5.15
C THR A 10 16.35 -2.09 5.85
N LEU A 11 15.35 -2.55 6.58
CA LEU A 11 15.42 -3.83 7.28
C LEU A 11 15.00 -5.02 6.42
N GLY A 12 14.74 -4.82 5.13
CA GLY A 12 14.31 -5.89 4.26
C GLY A 12 12.90 -6.37 4.53
N ARG A 13 12.07 -5.56 5.17
CA ARG A 13 10.69 -5.91 5.53
C ARG A 13 9.65 -5.27 4.63
N ALA A 14 10.09 -4.53 3.63
CA ALA A 14 9.20 -3.83 2.72
C ALA A 14 9.64 -4.00 1.29
N ALA A 15 8.69 -3.92 0.39
CA ALA A 15 8.94 -3.96 -1.04
C ALA A 15 7.92 -3.10 -1.76
N ASP A 16 8.36 -2.52 -2.88
CA ASP A 16 7.46 -1.90 -3.83
C ASP A 16 7.27 -2.91 -4.95
N ILE A 17 6.04 -3.31 -5.19
CA ILE A 17 5.72 -4.41 -6.10
C ILE A 17 4.86 -3.95 -7.25
N THR A 18 5.03 -4.60 -8.40
CA THR A 18 4.15 -4.47 -9.55
C THR A 18 3.62 -5.87 -9.85
N CYS A 19 2.31 -6.02 -9.87
CA CYS A 19 1.67 -7.32 -10.06
C CYS A 19 1.17 -7.46 -11.49
N TYR A 20 1.18 -8.70 -11.98
CA TYR A 20 0.75 -9.02 -13.34
C TYR A 20 -0.31 -10.11 -13.29
N ASP A 21 -1.26 -10.05 -14.23
CA ASP A 21 -2.25 -11.11 -14.38
C ASP A 21 -1.65 -12.29 -15.17
N LYS A 22 -2.46 -13.32 -15.40
CA LYS A 22 -2.02 -14.52 -16.11
C LYS A 22 -1.59 -14.24 -17.55
N LYS A 23 -2.05 -13.14 -18.12
CA LYS A 23 -1.72 -12.75 -19.50
C LYS A 23 -0.52 -11.80 -19.55
N GLY A 24 0.09 -11.52 -18.41
CA GLY A 24 1.23 -10.62 -18.33
C GLY A 24 0.88 -9.14 -18.32
N LYS A 25 -0.38 -8.79 -18.13
CA LYS A 25 -0.79 -7.40 -18.02
C LYS A 25 -0.66 -6.91 -16.58
N ILE A 26 -0.25 -5.66 -16.42
CA ILE A 26 -0.13 -5.06 -15.10
C ILE A 26 -1.50 -4.95 -14.43
N ILE A 27 -1.57 -5.42 -13.19
CA ILE A 27 -2.76 -5.23 -12.35
C ILE A 27 -2.64 -3.85 -11.73
N PRO A 28 -3.64 -2.97 -11.87
CA PRO A 28 -3.57 -1.63 -11.29
C PRO A 28 -3.30 -1.67 -9.80
N SER A 29 -2.46 -0.75 -9.33
CA SER A 29 -2.06 -0.70 -7.92
C SER A 29 -3.26 -0.61 -6.97
N LYS A 30 -4.30 0.15 -7.31
CA LYS A 30 -5.47 0.22 -6.45
C LYS A 30 -6.13 -1.15 -6.26
N ASN A 31 -6.10 -2.00 -7.29
CA ASN A 31 -6.62 -3.36 -7.16
C ASN A 31 -5.72 -4.22 -6.28
N VAL A 32 -4.40 -4.00 -6.35
CA VAL A 32 -3.44 -4.69 -5.49
C VAL A 32 -3.65 -4.29 -4.04
N CYS A 33 -3.83 -2.98 -3.76
CA CYS A 33 -4.13 -2.51 -2.41
C CYS A 33 -5.37 -3.19 -1.83
N ILE A 34 -6.42 -3.29 -2.64
CA ILE A 34 -7.68 -3.93 -2.25
C ILE A 34 -7.48 -5.42 -1.97
N ALA A 35 -6.73 -6.09 -2.83
CA ALA A 35 -6.45 -7.51 -2.65
C ALA A 35 -5.66 -7.75 -1.35
N LEU A 36 -4.67 -6.92 -1.07
CA LEU A 36 -3.88 -7.02 0.16
C LEU A 36 -4.74 -6.75 1.40
N GLU A 37 -5.62 -5.77 1.32
CA GLU A 37 -6.57 -5.48 2.38
C GLU A 37 -7.48 -6.70 2.64
N ASP A 38 -8.01 -7.29 1.58
CA ASP A 38 -8.93 -8.41 1.68
C ASP A 38 -8.26 -9.67 2.22
N MET A 39 -6.96 -9.85 1.99
CA MET A 39 -6.21 -10.95 2.57
C MET A 39 -6.17 -10.90 4.11
N GLY A 40 -6.18 -9.69 4.67
CA GLY A 40 -6.09 -9.50 6.10
C GLY A 40 -4.68 -9.71 6.64
N GLY A 41 -4.42 -9.12 7.81
CA GLY A 41 -3.14 -9.29 8.48
C GLY A 41 -1.99 -8.49 7.89
N ILE A 42 -2.25 -7.66 6.90
CA ILE A 42 -1.23 -6.80 6.28
C ILE A 42 -1.48 -5.36 6.70
N TYR A 43 -0.55 -4.79 7.44
CA TYR A 43 -0.73 -3.49 8.07
C TYR A 43 0.08 -2.37 7.42
N GLY A 44 0.97 -2.70 6.48
CA GLY A 44 1.68 -1.71 5.69
C GLY A 44 1.33 -1.87 4.22
N ILE A 45 0.48 -1.00 3.69
CA ILE A 45 0.05 -1.01 2.29
C ILE A 45 0.07 0.43 1.80
N GLY A 46 0.71 0.67 0.66
CA GLY A 46 0.78 2.02 0.10
C GLY A 46 0.51 2.07 -1.39
N TYR A 47 -0.37 2.98 -1.78
CA TYR A 47 -0.61 3.27 -3.18
C TYR A 47 0.46 4.26 -3.63
N ILE A 48 1.43 3.80 -4.45
CA ILE A 48 2.58 4.62 -4.85
C ILE A 48 2.33 5.29 -6.20
N THR A 49 2.01 4.48 -7.20
CA THR A 49 1.71 4.91 -8.57
C THR A 49 0.58 4.05 -9.08
N PRO A 50 0.00 4.36 -10.24
CA PRO A 50 -1.03 3.48 -10.82
C PRO A 50 -0.59 2.03 -11.01
N THR A 51 0.72 1.76 -11.01
CA THR A 51 1.24 0.42 -11.26
C THR A 51 2.08 -0.16 -10.13
N SER A 52 2.42 0.62 -9.10
CA SER A 52 3.31 0.18 -8.03
C SER A 52 2.64 0.30 -6.67
N THR A 53 2.81 -0.71 -5.85
CA THR A 53 2.22 -0.79 -4.51
C THR A 53 3.31 -1.09 -3.48
N HIS A 54 3.33 -0.32 -2.40
CA HIS A 54 4.19 -0.60 -1.26
C HIS A 54 3.51 -1.64 -0.37
N VAL A 55 4.28 -2.62 0.10
CA VAL A 55 3.81 -3.59 1.09
C VAL A 55 4.91 -3.83 2.11
N ASP A 56 4.54 -3.90 3.39
CA ASP A 56 5.52 -4.17 4.43
C ASP A 56 4.92 -5.01 5.56
N THR A 57 5.79 -5.48 6.47
CA THR A 57 5.44 -6.40 7.55
C THR A 57 5.32 -5.71 8.90
N ARG A 58 5.00 -4.41 8.91
CA ARG A 58 4.85 -3.70 10.18
C ARG A 58 3.76 -4.31 11.05
N PRO A 59 3.87 -4.17 12.38
CA PRO A 59 2.85 -4.70 13.28
C PRO A 59 1.56 -3.87 13.22
N LYS A 60 0.50 -4.44 13.74
CA LYS A 60 -0.85 -3.86 13.70
C LYS A 60 -0.92 -2.47 14.35
N ASP A 61 -0.20 -2.26 15.43
CA ASP A 61 -0.22 -0.97 16.13
C ASP A 61 0.49 0.14 15.36
N LYS A 62 1.22 -0.23 14.30
CA LYS A 62 1.89 0.73 13.42
C LYS A 62 1.20 0.82 12.06
N LYS A 63 -0.03 0.37 11.97
CA LYS A 63 -0.76 0.29 10.70
C LYS A 63 -0.68 1.58 9.91
N TRP A 64 -0.30 1.44 8.65
CA TRP A 64 -0.31 2.52 7.68
C TRP A 64 -0.82 1.96 6.35
N TRP A 65 -2.03 2.35 6.00
CA TRP A 65 -2.62 2.15 4.68
C TRP A 65 -2.66 3.54 4.07
N GLY A 66 -1.75 3.79 3.14
CA GLY A 66 -1.49 5.16 2.73
C GLY A 66 -1.52 5.39 1.24
N ASP A 67 -1.60 6.67 0.90
CA ASP A 67 -1.57 7.12 -0.49
C ASP A 67 -0.33 7.99 -0.67
N GLU A 68 0.71 7.42 -1.27
CA GLU A 68 1.97 8.13 -1.51
C GLU A 68 1.89 9.11 -2.66
N THR A 69 0.77 9.16 -3.39
CA THR A 69 0.57 10.16 -4.43
C THR A 69 0.23 11.52 -3.84
N LYS A 70 -0.10 11.56 -2.56
CA LYS A 70 -0.44 12.79 -1.85
C LYS A 70 0.71 13.24 -0.96
N ALA A 71 0.85 14.55 -0.79
CA ALA A 71 1.90 15.11 0.05
C ALA A 71 1.82 14.53 1.46
N GLY A 72 2.98 14.09 1.98
CA GLY A 72 3.05 13.51 3.32
C GLY A 72 2.61 12.04 3.38
N ALA A 73 2.26 11.45 2.26
CA ALA A 73 1.86 10.04 2.19
C ALA A 73 0.89 9.66 3.32
N PRO A 74 -0.27 10.31 3.43
CA PRO A 74 -1.15 10.11 4.58
C PRO A 74 -1.79 8.73 4.60
N ASN A 75 -2.07 8.24 5.81
CA ASN A 75 -3.00 7.13 5.99
C ASN A 75 -4.35 7.55 5.40
N ILE A 76 -5.05 6.62 4.74
CA ILE A 76 -6.36 6.93 4.19
C ILE A 76 -7.40 7.23 5.28
N ASN A 77 -7.17 6.73 6.51
CA ASN A 77 -8.08 7.03 7.61
C ASN A 77 -8.03 8.52 7.99
N LYS A 78 -6.92 9.18 7.80
CA LYS A 78 -6.81 10.63 8.01
C LYS A 78 -7.58 11.41 6.96
N LEU A 79 -7.89 10.77 5.84
CA LEU A 79 -8.70 11.36 4.78
C LEU A 79 -10.17 10.95 4.89
N GLY A 80 -10.53 10.24 5.96
CA GLY A 80 -11.91 9.87 6.23
C GLY A 80 -12.33 8.49 5.71
N TYR A 81 -11.38 7.64 5.36
CA TYR A 81 -11.70 6.32 4.79
C TYR A 81 -11.17 5.18 5.65
N THR A 82 -11.97 4.14 5.83
CA THR A 82 -11.61 2.98 6.62
C THR A 82 -11.08 1.82 5.79
N SER A 83 -11.18 1.90 4.47
CA SER A 83 -10.73 0.85 3.57
C SER A 83 -10.36 1.41 2.22
N PHE A 84 -9.49 0.68 1.51
CA PHE A 84 -9.17 1.03 0.13
C PHE A 84 -10.37 0.88 -0.80
N HIS A 85 -11.26 -0.08 -0.51
CA HIS A 85 -12.50 -0.20 -1.27
C HIS A 85 -13.27 1.12 -1.29
N LYS A 86 -13.43 1.73 -0.11
CA LYS A 86 -14.13 3.00 -0.01
C LYS A 86 -13.33 4.14 -0.61
N TYR A 87 -12.03 4.13 -0.38
CA TYR A 87 -11.15 5.20 -0.86
C TYR A 87 -11.13 5.26 -2.38
N PHE A 88 -10.99 4.12 -3.05
CA PHE A 88 -10.95 4.05 -4.51
C PHE A 88 -12.32 3.88 -5.14
N LYS A 89 -13.36 3.66 -4.33
CA LYS A 89 -14.74 3.48 -4.79
C LYS A 89 -14.90 2.27 -5.74
N ILE A 90 -14.30 1.18 -5.34
CA ILE A 90 -14.35 -0.05 -6.14
C ILE A 90 -15.10 -1.14 -5.40
#